data_8a2428f91d96f2e8b721970de8aad1ad
#
_entry.id   8a2428f91d96f2e8b721970de8aad1ad
#
_cell.length_a   1.000
_cell.length_b   1.000
_cell.length_c   1.000
_cell.angle_alpha   90.00
_cell.angle_beta   90.00
_cell.angle_gamma   90.00
#
_symmetry.space_group_name_H-M   'P 1'
#
loop_
_entity.id
_entity.type
_entity.pdbx_description
1 polymer ?
#
loop_
_entity_poly.entity_id
_entity_poly.type
_entity_poly.pdbx_seq_one_letter_code
_entity_poly.pdbx_strand_id
1 'polypeptide(L)'
;MIKFKSFIAALLLAAGVSGLPAQESEDGVVIRSFFQEALTSYEAYHNLEWLCKNTKGRICGRPQAQAAVEFTRRVMEGMNLDSVWLQPVMVKSWDRGEPEQVRILSEKYGTRELTACALGWSAGTGASGLSGPVVEVRDREQWKKLTEADVRGKIVFFNQPFDPANLSAFSGYGLVYWQRSDGPSEASALGATGCLVRSMNPEMDDYPHTGITRYAADVTPIPALALSTRSADVLSARLVQDPDLKVFIRTTCKEGPEVLSYNVIGEIRGSEFPDEFIIVGGHLDAWDISEGAHDDGGGCMQSIEVLRLFLTSGIKPRHTLRAVMFMDEEVAQRGGQAYARETAVQGGKHLAALESDRGVFRPRALGVAGTPDQMKMTEAWKPLFKPYGIDLVNGGGGSDIGPLKGYYP
;
A
#
# COMPACT_ATOMS: atom_id res chain seq x y z
N MET A 1 -79.79 -25.72 15.60
CA MET A 1 -79.30 -24.40 15.16
C MET A 1 -78.66 -23.70 16.33
N ILE A 2 -77.46 -24.02 16.70
CA ILE A 2 -76.62 -23.24 17.65
C ILE A 2 -75.17 -23.80 17.54
N LYS A 3 -74.21 -22.91 17.47
CA LYS A 3 -72.72 -23.14 17.50
C LYS A 3 -71.97 -23.21 16.15
N PHE A 4 -71.93 -22.08 15.46
CA PHE A 4 -70.97 -21.88 14.39
C PHE A 4 -70.36 -20.45 14.38
N LYS A 5 -70.44 -19.67 15.47
CA LYS A 5 -69.94 -18.30 15.54
C LYS A 5 -68.73 -18.08 16.44
N SER A 6 -68.20 -19.11 17.12
CA SER A 6 -67.10 -18.94 18.07
C SER A 6 -65.76 -19.44 17.56
N PHE A 7 -65.65 -19.94 16.32
CA PHE A 7 -64.37 -20.49 15.79
C PHE A 7 -63.63 -19.55 14.85
N ILE A 8 -64.29 -18.45 14.42
CA ILE A 8 -63.66 -17.49 13.49
C ILE A 8 -62.87 -16.36 14.21
N ALA A 9 -63.24 -16.08 15.49
CA ALA A 9 -62.50 -15.06 16.27
C ALA A 9 -61.17 -15.49 16.83
N ALA A 10 -60.88 -16.78 16.93
CA ALA A 10 -59.61 -17.33 17.42
C ALA A 10 -58.55 -17.48 16.32
N LEU A 11 -58.94 -17.47 15.04
CA LEU A 11 -58.01 -17.59 13.92
C LEU A 11 -57.45 -16.23 13.42
N LEU A 12 -58.06 -15.13 13.84
CA LEU A 12 -57.61 -13.77 13.46
C LEU A 12 -56.65 -13.14 14.48
N LEU A 13 -56.46 -13.74 15.65
CA LEU A 13 -55.45 -13.30 16.64
C LEU A 13 -54.11 -14.01 16.52
N ALA A 14 -54.00 -15.06 15.70
CA ALA A 14 -52.72 -15.78 15.46
C ALA A 14 -51.96 -15.31 14.22
N ALA A 15 -52.51 -14.41 13.41
CA ALA A 15 -51.90 -13.89 12.19
C ALA A 15 -51.31 -12.48 12.36
N GLY A 16 -51.21 -11.96 13.56
CA GLY A 16 -50.81 -10.59 13.86
C GLY A 16 -49.48 -10.40 14.58
N VAL A 17 -48.59 -11.41 14.55
CA VAL A 17 -47.17 -11.21 14.89
C VAL A 17 -46.37 -11.25 13.60
N SER A 18 -46.73 -10.39 12.65
CA SER A 18 -45.74 -9.89 11.67
C SER A 18 -44.73 -9.11 12.48
N GLY A 19 -43.50 -9.62 12.56
CA GLY A 19 -42.45 -9.02 13.32
C GLY A 19 -42.35 -7.53 13.02
N LEU A 20 -42.53 -6.71 14.03
CA LEU A 20 -42.12 -5.32 13.97
C LEU A 20 -40.67 -5.35 13.50
N PRO A 21 -40.26 -4.59 12.47
CA PRO A 21 -38.87 -4.49 12.10
C PRO A 21 -38.11 -4.14 13.39
N ALA A 22 -37.08 -4.92 13.71
CA ALA A 22 -36.23 -4.62 14.86
C ALA A 22 -35.83 -3.14 14.72
N GLN A 23 -36.06 -2.35 15.75
CA GLN A 23 -35.71 -0.94 15.75
C GLN A 23 -34.19 -0.88 15.49
N GLU A 24 -33.81 -0.21 14.41
CA GLU A 24 -32.41 -0.04 14.05
C GLU A 24 -31.68 0.69 15.18
N SER A 25 -30.48 0.26 15.51
CA SER A 25 -29.65 0.96 16.52
C SER A 25 -29.29 2.36 16.04
N GLU A 26 -29.02 3.28 16.97
CA GLU A 26 -28.53 4.63 16.64
C GLU A 26 -27.28 4.56 15.78
N ASP A 27 -26.33 3.68 16.11
CA ASP A 27 -25.12 3.44 15.31
C ASP A 27 -25.47 2.98 13.89
N GLY A 28 -26.47 2.10 13.73
CA GLY A 28 -26.89 1.64 12.42
C GLY A 28 -27.43 2.76 11.54
N VAL A 29 -28.18 3.70 12.13
CA VAL A 29 -28.69 4.91 11.43
C VAL A 29 -27.53 5.79 10.98
N VAL A 30 -26.56 6.04 11.87
CA VAL A 30 -25.37 6.87 11.56
C VAL A 30 -24.55 6.22 10.45
N ILE A 31 -24.23 4.94 10.57
CA ILE A 31 -23.46 4.19 9.55
C ILE A 31 -24.15 4.27 8.19
N ARG A 32 -25.46 4.06 8.15
CA ARG A 32 -26.21 4.15 6.89
C ARG A 32 -26.17 5.55 6.29
N SER A 33 -26.29 6.61 7.11
CA SER A 33 -26.22 7.98 6.62
C SER A 33 -24.85 8.30 6.01
N PHE A 34 -23.77 7.83 6.62
CA PHE A 34 -22.42 7.97 6.11
C PHE A 34 -22.23 7.23 4.77
N PHE A 35 -22.70 5.99 4.67
CA PHE A 35 -22.67 5.26 3.40
C PHE A 35 -23.47 5.97 2.29
N GLN A 36 -24.66 6.48 2.60
CA GLN A 36 -25.49 7.20 1.63
C GLN A 36 -24.78 8.47 1.14
N GLU A 37 -24.24 9.26 2.05
CA GLU A 37 -23.50 10.50 1.71
C GLU A 37 -22.25 10.20 0.89
N ALA A 38 -21.40 9.28 1.35
CA ALA A 38 -20.15 8.93 0.67
C ALA A 38 -20.37 8.38 -0.75
N LEU A 39 -21.44 7.57 -0.95
CA LEU A 39 -21.74 6.96 -2.24
C LEU A 39 -22.41 7.93 -3.24
N THR A 40 -22.83 9.11 -2.82
CA THR A 40 -23.55 10.09 -3.65
C THR A 40 -22.80 11.39 -3.88
N SER A 41 -21.83 11.74 -3.03
CA SER A 41 -21.09 13.01 -3.12
C SER A 41 -20.03 13.04 -4.22
N TYR A 42 -19.39 11.91 -4.52
CA TYR A 42 -18.23 11.80 -5.45
C TYR A 42 -17.02 12.67 -5.09
N GLU A 43 -16.99 13.36 -3.95
CA GLU A 43 -15.89 14.27 -3.57
C GLU A 43 -14.55 13.53 -3.45
N ALA A 44 -14.54 12.40 -2.76
CA ALA A 44 -13.32 11.59 -2.64
C ALA A 44 -12.82 11.12 -4.01
N TYR A 45 -13.73 10.75 -4.93
CA TYR A 45 -13.36 10.36 -6.30
C TYR A 45 -12.73 11.50 -7.08
N HIS A 46 -13.32 12.69 -7.06
CA HIS A 46 -12.78 13.85 -7.78
C HIS A 46 -11.43 14.30 -7.23
N ASN A 47 -11.26 14.24 -5.90
CA ASN A 47 -9.97 14.52 -5.27
C ASN A 47 -8.91 13.47 -5.65
N LEU A 48 -9.29 12.18 -5.69
CA LEU A 48 -8.40 11.11 -6.15
C LEU A 48 -8.01 11.30 -7.62
N GLU A 49 -8.98 11.60 -8.48
CA GLU A 49 -8.73 11.85 -9.89
C GLU A 49 -7.74 13.00 -10.08
N TRP A 50 -7.96 14.11 -9.35
CA TRP A 50 -7.05 15.23 -9.42
C TRP A 50 -5.63 14.87 -8.95
N LEU A 51 -5.51 14.19 -7.81
CA LEU A 51 -4.24 13.72 -7.25
C LEU A 51 -3.48 12.86 -8.27
N CYS A 52 -4.13 11.85 -8.82
CA CYS A 52 -3.52 10.92 -9.77
C CYS A 52 -3.08 11.61 -11.07
N LYS A 53 -3.91 12.49 -11.62
CA LYS A 53 -3.62 13.13 -12.91
C LYS A 53 -2.58 14.25 -12.80
N ASN A 54 -2.50 14.95 -11.68
CA ASN A 54 -1.64 16.12 -11.53
C ASN A 54 -0.35 15.83 -10.72
N THR A 55 -0.27 14.72 -10.01
CA THR A 55 0.90 14.36 -9.20
C THR A 55 1.43 12.95 -9.50
N LYS A 56 1.24 12.47 -10.74
CA LYS A 56 1.77 11.18 -11.17
C LYS A 56 3.26 11.06 -10.87
N GLY A 57 3.67 9.93 -10.32
CA GLY A 57 5.07 9.69 -9.98
C GLY A 57 5.54 10.43 -8.72
N ARG A 58 4.65 10.59 -7.75
CA ARG A 58 4.87 11.32 -6.50
C ARG A 58 5.67 10.53 -5.45
N ILE A 59 6.72 9.80 -5.89
CA ILE A 59 7.63 9.17 -4.92
C ILE A 59 8.27 10.24 -4.03
N CYS A 60 8.50 9.93 -2.77
CA CYS A 60 9.05 10.86 -1.80
C CYS A 60 10.33 11.53 -2.32
N GLY A 61 10.51 12.81 -1.99
CA GLY A 61 11.66 13.61 -2.44
C GLY A 61 11.54 14.22 -3.83
N ARG A 62 10.46 13.97 -4.58
CA ARG A 62 10.21 14.55 -5.90
C ARG A 62 9.27 15.75 -5.85
N PRO A 63 9.31 16.66 -6.85
CA PRO A 63 8.36 17.79 -6.94
C PRO A 63 6.89 17.37 -6.96
N GLN A 64 6.58 16.20 -7.52
CA GLN A 64 5.23 15.64 -7.55
C GLN A 64 4.72 15.30 -6.14
N ALA A 65 5.59 14.79 -5.26
CA ALA A 65 5.25 14.56 -3.86
C ALA A 65 4.94 15.87 -3.13
N GLN A 66 5.73 16.94 -3.38
CA GLN A 66 5.45 18.26 -2.83
C GLN A 66 4.13 18.83 -3.37
N ALA A 67 3.82 18.63 -4.65
CA ALA A 67 2.54 19.04 -5.23
C ALA A 67 1.35 18.30 -4.59
N ALA A 68 1.53 17.00 -4.26
CA ALA A 68 0.53 16.21 -3.54
C ALA A 68 0.31 16.72 -2.11
N VAL A 69 1.38 17.06 -1.40
CA VAL A 69 1.33 17.71 -0.07
C VAL A 69 0.50 19.01 -0.13
N GLU A 70 0.80 19.89 -1.07
CA GLU A 70 0.09 21.16 -1.23
C GLU A 70 -1.37 20.98 -1.65
N PHE A 71 -1.66 19.98 -2.45
CA PHE A 71 -3.02 19.66 -2.85
C PHE A 71 -3.85 19.17 -1.66
N THR A 72 -3.40 18.16 -0.95
CA THR A 72 -4.13 17.57 0.17
C THR A 72 -4.29 18.56 1.33
N ARG A 73 -3.28 19.40 1.58
CA ARG A 73 -3.38 20.52 2.52
C ARG A 73 -4.52 21.46 2.14
N ARG A 74 -4.58 21.93 0.87
CA ARG A 74 -5.63 22.85 0.40
C ARG A 74 -7.02 22.22 0.46
N VAL A 75 -7.16 20.92 0.14
CA VAL A 75 -8.44 20.21 0.26
C VAL A 75 -8.93 20.26 1.70
N MET A 76 -8.07 19.92 2.67
CA MET A 76 -8.43 19.93 4.08
C MET A 76 -8.68 21.34 4.63
N GLU A 77 -7.89 22.35 4.25
CA GLU A 77 -8.12 23.74 4.64
C GLU A 77 -9.47 24.26 4.12
N GLY A 78 -9.87 23.85 2.91
CA GLY A 78 -11.18 24.21 2.33
C GLY A 78 -12.39 23.62 3.05
N MET A 79 -12.19 22.61 3.93
CA MET A 79 -13.25 21.98 4.69
C MET A 79 -13.61 22.68 6.00
N ASN A 80 -12.89 23.73 6.40
CA ASN A 80 -13.05 24.42 7.68
C ASN A 80 -12.88 23.50 8.90
N LEU A 81 -11.85 22.68 8.88
CA LEU A 81 -11.43 21.85 10.00
C LEU A 81 -10.91 22.72 11.15
N ASP A 82 -10.89 22.17 12.37
CA ASP A 82 -10.35 22.88 13.54
C ASP A 82 -8.86 23.17 13.41
N SER A 83 -8.10 22.26 12.77
CA SER A 83 -6.68 22.44 12.50
C SER A 83 -6.26 21.70 11.22
N VAL A 84 -5.37 22.33 10.46
CA VAL A 84 -4.63 21.69 9.34
C VAL A 84 -3.18 22.16 9.40
N TRP A 85 -2.24 21.22 9.37
CA TRP A 85 -0.80 21.54 9.43
C TRP A 85 0.06 20.56 8.65
N LEU A 86 1.28 20.98 8.39
CA LEU A 86 2.34 20.18 7.80
C LEU A 86 3.32 19.73 8.88
N GLN A 87 3.51 18.43 9.03
CA GLN A 87 4.52 17.86 9.92
C GLN A 87 5.79 17.56 9.12
N PRO A 88 6.95 18.13 9.46
CA PRO A 88 8.17 17.95 8.67
C PRO A 88 8.72 16.51 8.76
N VAL A 89 9.12 15.99 7.59
CA VAL A 89 9.73 14.66 7.45
C VAL A 89 10.92 14.79 6.50
N MET A 90 12.12 14.41 6.95
CA MET A 90 13.29 14.29 6.08
C MET A 90 13.21 12.97 5.31
N VAL A 91 13.25 13.04 4.00
CA VAL A 91 13.13 11.86 3.12
C VAL A 91 14.33 11.77 2.18
N LYS A 92 14.71 10.55 1.79
CA LYS A 92 15.69 10.35 0.73
C LYS A 92 15.06 10.63 -0.61
N SER A 93 15.85 11.15 -1.55
CA SER A 93 15.43 11.29 -2.95
C SER A 93 16.15 10.26 -3.83
N TRP A 94 15.44 9.85 -4.88
CA TRP A 94 15.97 8.94 -5.91
C TRP A 94 15.34 9.30 -7.26
N ASP A 95 16.16 9.25 -8.30
CA ASP A 95 15.70 9.47 -9.67
C ASP A 95 15.97 8.23 -10.51
N ARG A 96 14.94 7.76 -11.21
CA ARG A 96 15.04 6.64 -12.14
C ARG A 96 15.89 6.96 -13.34
N GLY A 97 15.89 8.21 -13.79
CA GLY A 97 16.58 8.68 -14.97
C GLY A 97 15.87 8.31 -16.29
N GLU A 98 16.68 7.99 -17.30
CA GLU A 98 16.21 7.62 -18.63
C GLU A 98 15.56 6.23 -18.64
N PRO A 99 14.70 5.92 -19.63
CA PRO A 99 14.11 4.60 -19.79
C PRO A 99 15.18 3.49 -19.83
N GLU A 100 14.90 2.45 -19.08
CA GLU A 100 15.79 1.31 -18.92
C GLU A 100 15.87 0.48 -20.21
N GLN A 101 17.01 -0.15 -20.43
CA GLN A 101 17.20 -1.10 -21.53
C GLN A 101 17.70 -2.44 -20.97
N VAL A 102 16.99 -3.51 -21.29
CA VAL A 102 17.41 -4.87 -20.96
C VAL A 102 17.31 -5.71 -22.23
N ARG A 103 18.41 -6.40 -22.59
CA ARG A 103 18.47 -7.21 -23.82
C ARG A 103 19.14 -8.55 -23.56
N ILE A 104 18.57 -9.60 -24.11
CA ILE A 104 19.27 -10.85 -24.31
C ILE A 104 20.27 -10.65 -25.45
N LEU A 105 21.49 -11.11 -25.24
CA LEU A 105 22.55 -11.17 -26.25
C LEU A 105 22.94 -12.63 -26.44
N SER A 106 22.51 -13.24 -27.51
CA SER A 106 22.81 -14.64 -27.84
C SER A 106 23.47 -14.71 -29.21
N GLU A 107 24.63 -15.37 -29.30
CA GLU A 107 25.28 -15.64 -30.57
C GLU A 107 24.44 -16.57 -31.46
N LYS A 108 23.72 -17.50 -30.81
CA LYS A 108 22.89 -18.50 -31.50
C LYS A 108 21.53 -17.95 -31.98
N TYR A 109 20.92 -17.02 -31.19
CA TYR A 109 19.53 -16.59 -31.41
C TYR A 109 19.39 -15.08 -31.62
N GLY A 110 20.49 -14.34 -31.65
CA GLY A 110 20.49 -12.89 -31.82
C GLY A 110 20.08 -12.12 -30.57
N THR A 111 19.80 -10.85 -30.76
CA THR A 111 19.42 -9.92 -29.70
C THR A 111 17.89 -9.88 -29.55
N ARG A 112 17.43 -9.81 -28.28
CA ARG A 112 16.00 -9.64 -27.96
C ARG A 112 15.83 -8.67 -26.79
N GLU A 113 14.98 -7.63 -26.99
CA GLU A 113 14.59 -6.71 -25.92
C GLU A 113 13.68 -7.42 -24.90
N LEU A 114 13.85 -7.04 -23.62
CA LEU A 114 13.01 -7.46 -22.51
C LEU A 114 12.37 -6.22 -21.88
N THR A 115 11.09 -6.34 -21.52
CA THR A 115 10.36 -5.28 -20.81
C THR A 115 10.75 -5.30 -19.34
N ALA A 116 11.32 -4.18 -18.87
CA ALA A 116 11.84 -4.05 -17.51
C ALA A 116 11.63 -2.64 -16.97
N CYS A 117 11.68 -2.50 -15.64
CA CYS A 117 11.83 -1.22 -14.96
C CYS A 117 12.82 -1.36 -13.81
N ALA A 118 13.57 -0.30 -13.50
CA ALA A 118 14.45 -0.31 -12.35
C ALA A 118 13.65 -0.47 -11.05
N LEU A 119 14.21 -1.23 -10.12
CA LEU A 119 13.72 -1.26 -8.74
C LEU A 119 14.09 0.04 -8.02
N GLY A 120 13.27 0.43 -7.06
CA GLY A 120 13.54 1.59 -6.23
C GLY A 120 14.88 1.46 -5.52
N TRP A 121 15.67 2.53 -5.53
CA TRP A 121 17.05 2.60 -5.01
C TRP A 121 18.07 1.71 -5.74
N SER A 122 17.72 1.22 -6.94
CA SER A 122 18.68 0.61 -7.84
C SER A 122 19.82 1.59 -8.17
N ALA A 123 21.04 1.09 -8.27
CA ALA A 123 22.16 1.84 -8.82
C ALA A 123 22.08 1.96 -10.35
N GLY A 124 22.67 3.01 -10.91
CA GLY A 124 22.83 3.14 -12.36
C GLY A 124 24.01 2.32 -12.89
N THR A 125 23.93 1.93 -14.15
CA THR A 125 25.06 1.27 -14.86
C THR A 125 26.04 2.25 -15.48
N GLY A 126 25.71 3.53 -15.46
CA GLY A 126 26.38 4.54 -16.30
C GLY A 126 25.92 4.49 -17.77
N ALA A 127 26.47 5.38 -18.59
CA ALA A 127 26.02 5.59 -19.97
C ALA A 127 26.25 4.37 -20.89
N SER A 128 27.32 3.60 -20.66
CA SER A 128 27.68 2.43 -21.47
C SER A 128 26.86 1.18 -21.16
N GLY A 129 26.17 1.15 -20.04
CA GLY A 129 25.53 -0.07 -19.57
C GLY A 129 26.54 -1.13 -19.09
N LEU A 130 26.04 -2.31 -18.77
CA LEU A 130 26.82 -3.49 -18.43
C LEU A 130 26.29 -4.72 -19.18
N SER A 131 27.15 -5.71 -19.40
CA SER A 131 26.75 -7.01 -19.94
C SER A 131 27.42 -8.12 -19.16
N GLY A 132 26.73 -9.21 -18.92
CA GLY A 132 27.28 -10.35 -18.22
C GLY A 132 26.52 -11.65 -18.46
N PRO A 133 27.15 -12.79 -18.15
CA PRO A 133 26.45 -14.07 -18.10
C PRO A 133 25.39 -14.05 -16.98
N VAL A 134 24.39 -14.91 -17.10
CA VAL A 134 23.24 -14.93 -16.18
C VAL A 134 23.25 -16.20 -15.34
N VAL A 135 22.94 -16.07 -14.05
CA VAL A 135 22.61 -17.19 -13.19
C VAL A 135 21.14 -17.06 -12.75
N GLU A 136 20.31 -18.03 -13.17
CA GLU A 136 18.89 -18.06 -12.80
C GLU A 136 18.69 -18.74 -11.45
N VAL A 137 17.87 -18.12 -10.61
CA VAL A 137 17.48 -18.60 -9.27
C VAL A 137 15.97 -18.67 -9.20
N ARG A 138 15.43 -19.88 -9.02
CA ARG A 138 14.00 -20.15 -9.09
C ARG A 138 13.28 -20.21 -7.73
N ASP A 139 14.05 -20.29 -6.65
CA ASP A 139 13.51 -20.29 -5.29
C ASP A 139 14.59 -19.95 -4.26
N ARG A 140 14.15 -19.68 -3.03
CA ARG A 140 15.04 -19.32 -1.91
C ARG A 140 16.01 -20.44 -1.53
N GLU A 141 15.62 -21.69 -1.66
CA GLU A 141 16.45 -22.83 -1.30
C GLU A 141 17.56 -23.08 -2.33
N GLN A 142 17.32 -22.80 -3.60
CA GLN A 142 18.37 -22.78 -4.62
C GLN A 142 19.37 -21.63 -4.33
N TRP A 143 18.85 -20.44 -4.02
CA TRP A 143 19.70 -19.27 -3.71
C TRP A 143 20.68 -19.56 -2.55
N LYS A 144 20.21 -20.13 -1.45
CA LYS A 144 21.04 -20.46 -0.29
C LYS A 144 22.18 -21.43 -0.56
N LYS A 145 22.15 -22.15 -1.67
CA LYS A 145 23.20 -23.11 -2.06
C LYS A 145 24.27 -22.50 -2.95
N LEU A 146 24.04 -21.32 -3.51
CA LEU A 146 24.99 -20.63 -4.36
C LEU A 146 26.08 -19.99 -3.52
N THR A 147 27.28 -19.98 -4.09
CA THR A 147 28.48 -19.40 -3.50
C THR A 147 28.96 -18.20 -4.32
N GLU A 148 29.94 -17.48 -3.81
CA GLU A 148 30.61 -16.42 -4.53
C GLU A 148 31.13 -16.89 -5.90
N ALA A 149 31.68 -18.12 -6.02
CA ALA A 149 32.15 -18.66 -7.27
C ALA A 149 31.07 -18.84 -8.34
N ASP A 150 29.84 -19.05 -7.91
CA ASP A 150 28.68 -19.20 -8.81
C ASP A 150 28.16 -17.87 -9.30
N VAL A 151 28.33 -16.77 -8.53
CA VAL A 151 27.64 -15.48 -8.68
C VAL A 151 28.58 -14.37 -9.14
N ARG A 152 29.86 -14.36 -8.70
CA ARG A 152 30.80 -13.27 -8.97
C ARG A 152 30.92 -12.95 -10.46
N GLY A 153 30.77 -11.67 -10.80
CA GLY A 153 30.88 -11.16 -12.17
C GLY A 153 29.68 -11.48 -13.06
N LYS A 154 28.60 -12.07 -12.52
CA LYS A 154 27.40 -12.42 -13.26
C LYS A 154 26.22 -11.49 -12.92
N ILE A 155 25.19 -11.56 -13.73
CA ILE A 155 23.87 -11.00 -13.45
C ILE A 155 23.02 -12.09 -12.80
N VAL A 156 22.50 -11.85 -11.60
CA VAL A 156 21.59 -12.79 -10.93
C VAL A 156 20.16 -12.53 -11.40
N PHE A 157 19.49 -13.56 -11.88
CA PHE A 157 18.11 -13.51 -12.28
C PHE A 157 17.25 -14.29 -11.26
N PHE A 158 16.62 -13.58 -10.33
CA PHE A 158 15.66 -14.14 -9.40
C PHE A 158 14.32 -14.34 -10.13
N ASN A 159 13.92 -15.59 -10.33
CA ASN A 159 12.78 -15.99 -11.14
C ASN A 159 11.80 -16.90 -10.40
N GLN A 160 11.62 -16.70 -9.10
CA GLN A 160 10.58 -17.41 -8.36
C GLN A 160 9.20 -16.88 -8.78
N PRO A 161 8.33 -17.71 -9.40
CA PRO A 161 7.03 -17.27 -9.83
C PRO A 161 6.10 -17.08 -8.64
N PHE A 162 5.11 -16.20 -8.82
CA PHE A 162 3.96 -16.14 -7.93
C PHE A 162 3.16 -17.42 -8.08
N ASP A 163 2.79 -18.06 -6.97
CA ASP A 163 1.95 -19.26 -7.02
C ASP A 163 0.48 -18.87 -7.25
N PRO A 164 -0.10 -19.17 -8.43
CA PRO A 164 -1.47 -18.81 -8.74
C PRO A 164 -2.52 -19.53 -7.90
N ALA A 165 -2.14 -20.58 -7.17
CA ALA A 165 -3.03 -21.26 -6.23
C ALA A 165 -3.29 -20.45 -4.94
N ASN A 166 -2.50 -19.40 -4.67
CA ASN A 166 -2.76 -18.51 -3.55
C ASN A 166 -4.00 -17.66 -3.78
N LEU A 167 -5.05 -17.91 -3.00
CA LEU A 167 -6.28 -17.10 -3.04
C LEU A 167 -6.10 -15.71 -2.46
N SER A 168 -5.11 -15.52 -1.60
CA SER A 168 -4.74 -14.22 -1.05
C SER A 168 -3.52 -13.67 -1.79
N ALA A 169 -3.69 -12.57 -2.49
CA ALA A 169 -2.59 -11.91 -3.20
C ALA A 169 -1.44 -11.52 -2.26
N PHE A 170 -1.75 -10.98 -1.08
CA PHE A 170 -0.72 -10.61 -0.10
C PHE A 170 0.04 -11.81 0.48
N SER A 171 -0.63 -12.94 0.68
CA SER A 171 0.06 -14.17 1.11
C SER A 171 1.02 -14.67 0.04
N GLY A 172 0.58 -14.69 -1.22
CA GLY A 172 1.43 -15.06 -2.35
C GLY A 172 2.60 -14.09 -2.56
N TYR A 173 2.34 -12.80 -2.45
CA TYR A 173 3.36 -11.75 -2.52
C TYR A 173 4.43 -11.92 -1.43
N GLY A 174 4.03 -12.15 -0.18
CA GLY A 174 4.94 -12.36 0.93
C GLY A 174 5.92 -13.53 0.73
N LEU A 175 5.52 -14.59 -0.01
CA LEU A 175 6.39 -15.73 -0.30
C LEU A 175 7.50 -15.41 -1.30
N VAL A 176 7.32 -14.42 -2.18
CA VAL A 176 8.26 -14.08 -3.24
C VAL A 176 8.94 -12.71 -3.03
N TYR A 177 8.51 -11.92 -2.03
CA TYR A 177 8.98 -10.57 -1.77
C TYR A 177 10.50 -10.45 -1.56
N TRP A 178 11.12 -11.46 -0.91
CA TRP A 178 12.56 -11.50 -0.63
C TRP A 178 13.43 -11.28 -1.88
N GLN A 179 13.01 -11.78 -3.05
CA GLN A 179 13.80 -11.68 -4.27
C GLN A 179 13.94 -10.23 -4.77
N ARG A 180 13.02 -9.33 -4.40
CA ARG A 180 13.09 -7.90 -4.68
C ARG A 180 13.72 -7.12 -3.54
N SER A 181 13.28 -7.35 -2.30
CA SER A 181 13.72 -6.56 -1.14
C SER A 181 15.18 -6.81 -0.77
N ASP A 182 15.57 -8.08 -0.68
CA ASP A 182 16.85 -8.51 -0.13
C ASP A 182 17.77 -9.10 -1.20
N GLY A 183 17.20 -9.73 -2.23
CA GLY A 183 17.91 -10.44 -3.28
C GLY A 183 19.04 -9.64 -3.92
N PRO A 184 18.84 -8.39 -4.37
CA PRO A 184 19.93 -7.59 -4.96
C PRO A 184 21.07 -7.28 -3.99
N SER A 185 20.76 -7.05 -2.70
CA SER A 185 21.78 -6.85 -1.67
C SER A 185 22.61 -8.12 -1.44
N GLU A 186 21.94 -9.26 -1.29
CA GLU A 186 22.60 -10.55 -1.12
C GLU A 186 23.42 -10.95 -2.37
N ALA A 187 22.92 -10.68 -3.57
CA ALA A 187 23.64 -10.91 -4.81
C ALA A 187 24.91 -10.04 -4.92
N SER A 188 24.81 -8.77 -4.55
CA SER A 188 25.95 -7.87 -4.52
C SER A 188 27.00 -8.33 -3.53
N ALA A 189 26.61 -8.80 -2.34
CA ALA A 189 27.54 -9.33 -1.34
C ALA A 189 28.33 -10.54 -1.87
N LEU A 190 27.77 -11.34 -2.79
CA LEU A 190 28.45 -12.43 -3.49
C LEU A 190 29.16 -11.99 -4.78
N GLY A 191 29.25 -10.68 -5.05
CA GLY A 191 29.99 -10.12 -6.17
C GLY A 191 29.25 -10.13 -7.51
N ALA A 192 27.91 -10.20 -7.53
CA ALA A 192 27.11 -9.98 -8.73
C ALA A 192 27.34 -8.56 -9.29
N THR A 193 27.24 -8.41 -10.61
CA THR A 193 27.37 -7.11 -11.29
C THR A 193 26.02 -6.43 -11.57
N GLY A 194 24.92 -7.18 -11.48
CA GLY A 194 23.56 -6.70 -11.67
C GLY A 194 22.55 -7.76 -11.24
N CYS A 195 21.30 -7.34 -11.13
CA CYS A 195 20.22 -8.20 -10.69
C CYS A 195 18.97 -7.97 -11.55
N LEU A 196 18.31 -9.06 -11.93
CA LEU A 196 17.00 -9.06 -12.56
C LEU A 196 16.03 -9.81 -11.64
N VAL A 197 14.81 -9.30 -11.50
CA VAL A 197 13.79 -9.88 -10.63
C VAL A 197 12.51 -10.06 -11.42
N ARG A 198 11.94 -11.26 -11.40
CA ARG A 198 10.60 -11.49 -11.95
C ARG A 198 9.57 -10.63 -11.21
N SER A 199 8.69 -9.94 -11.92
CA SER A 199 7.58 -9.22 -11.32
C SER A 199 6.68 -10.14 -10.49
N MET A 200 6.29 -9.65 -9.31
CA MET A 200 5.65 -10.45 -8.27
C MET A 200 4.13 -10.33 -8.33
N ASN A 201 3.56 -10.78 -9.44
CA ASN A 201 2.11 -10.84 -9.63
C ASN A 201 1.70 -12.20 -10.23
N PRO A 202 0.42 -12.60 -10.13
CA PRO A 202 -0.10 -13.83 -10.74
C PRO A 202 -0.35 -13.68 -12.25
N GLU A 203 -0.39 -12.44 -12.77
CA GLU A 203 -0.73 -12.17 -14.17
C GLU A 203 0.46 -12.42 -15.10
N MET A 204 0.15 -12.85 -16.31
CA MET A 204 1.13 -13.03 -17.39
C MET A 204 1.05 -11.83 -18.33
N ASP A 205 1.77 -10.78 -18.01
CA ASP A 205 1.72 -9.49 -18.70
C ASP A 205 3.11 -8.92 -19.02
N ASP A 206 3.13 -7.74 -19.65
CA ASP A 206 4.33 -6.96 -19.94
C ASP A 206 4.46 -5.70 -19.09
N TYR A 207 3.86 -5.69 -17.89
CA TYR A 207 3.97 -4.60 -16.93
C TYR A 207 4.93 -4.98 -15.79
N PRO A 208 6.20 -4.52 -15.81
CA PRO A 208 7.13 -4.81 -14.74
C PRO A 208 6.75 -4.06 -13.46
N HIS A 209 6.87 -4.74 -12.32
CA HIS A 209 6.55 -4.19 -11.01
C HIS A 209 7.80 -3.64 -10.31
N THR A 210 7.84 -2.32 -10.12
CA THR A 210 8.85 -1.68 -9.28
C THR A 210 8.58 -1.94 -7.79
N GLY A 211 9.36 -1.36 -6.93
CA GLY A 211 9.28 -1.39 -5.48
C GLY A 211 10.66 -1.27 -4.87
N ILE A 212 10.73 -1.02 -3.57
CA ILE A 212 11.99 -0.79 -2.87
C ILE A 212 12.91 -2.01 -2.89
N THR A 213 14.20 -1.78 -3.10
CA THR A 213 15.29 -2.69 -2.81
C THR A 213 16.10 -2.14 -1.63
N ARG A 214 16.41 -2.99 -0.67
CA ARG A 214 17.14 -2.61 0.55
C ARG A 214 18.53 -3.21 0.52
N TYR A 215 19.54 -2.36 0.54
CA TYR A 215 20.93 -2.79 0.64
C TYR A 215 21.40 -2.73 2.10
N ALA A 216 22.14 -3.76 2.53
CA ALA A 216 22.82 -3.72 3.82
C ALA A 216 23.88 -2.59 3.81
N ALA A 217 24.18 -2.03 4.96
CA ALA A 217 25.02 -0.83 5.07
C ALA A 217 26.44 -1.01 4.55
N ASP A 218 26.95 -2.23 4.56
CA ASP A 218 28.28 -2.63 4.09
C ASP A 218 28.30 -3.21 2.67
N VAL A 219 27.15 -3.20 1.98
CA VAL A 219 27.02 -3.74 0.62
C VAL A 219 26.90 -2.61 -0.39
N THR A 220 27.71 -2.64 -1.43
CA THR A 220 27.64 -1.69 -2.55
C THR A 220 26.39 -1.95 -3.40
N PRO A 221 25.50 -0.96 -3.61
CA PRO A 221 24.35 -1.13 -4.49
C PRO A 221 24.77 -1.47 -5.94
N ILE A 222 24.04 -2.41 -6.54
CA ILE A 222 24.19 -2.81 -7.94
C ILE A 222 22.93 -2.47 -8.74
N PRO A 223 22.99 -2.38 -10.08
CA PRO A 223 21.82 -2.26 -10.93
C PRO A 223 20.85 -3.43 -10.70
N ALA A 224 19.61 -3.12 -10.32
CA ALA A 224 18.56 -4.09 -10.01
C ALA A 224 17.25 -3.68 -10.71
N LEU A 225 16.70 -4.56 -11.56
CA LEU A 225 15.54 -4.27 -12.38
C LEU A 225 14.51 -5.40 -12.28
N ALA A 226 13.23 -5.01 -12.24
CA ALA A 226 12.14 -5.96 -12.42
C ALA A 226 11.92 -6.23 -13.91
N LEU A 227 11.77 -7.51 -14.27
CA LEU A 227 11.26 -7.93 -15.57
C LEU A 227 9.74 -8.12 -15.51
N SER A 228 9.03 -7.82 -16.58
CA SER A 228 7.67 -8.30 -16.73
C SER A 228 7.60 -9.83 -16.62
N THR A 229 6.47 -10.39 -16.24
CA THR A 229 6.30 -11.85 -16.14
C THR A 229 6.57 -12.56 -17.45
N ARG A 230 6.12 -11.97 -18.58
CA ARG A 230 6.43 -12.48 -19.94
C ARG A 230 7.91 -12.40 -20.28
N SER A 231 8.57 -11.29 -19.98
CA SER A 231 10.01 -11.14 -20.22
C SER A 231 10.84 -12.10 -19.38
N ALA A 232 10.42 -12.37 -18.13
CA ALA A 232 11.05 -13.35 -17.27
C ALA A 232 10.96 -14.77 -17.84
N ASP A 233 9.78 -15.18 -18.35
CA ASP A 233 9.61 -16.48 -19.01
C ASP A 233 10.43 -16.59 -20.28
N VAL A 234 10.50 -15.52 -21.07
CA VAL A 234 11.34 -15.47 -22.28
C VAL A 234 12.81 -15.66 -21.95
N LEU A 235 13.31 -14.97 -20.93
CA LEU A 235 14.71 -15.11 -20.49
C LEU A 235 15.01 -16.51 -19.99
N SER A 236 14.13 -17.05 -19.12
CA SER A 236 14.27 -18.42 -18.58
C SER A 236 14.28 -19.48 -19.68
N ALA A 237 13.32 -19.42 -20.61
CA ALA A 237 13.28 -20.34 -21.76
C ALA A 237 14.55 -20.23 -22.64
N ARG A 238 15.06 -19.02 -22.81
CA ARG A 238 16.26 -18.80 -23.62
C ARG A 238 17.52 -19.31 -22.94
N LEU A 239 17.66 -19.19 -21.62
CA LEU A 239 18.77 -19.74 -20.83
C LEU A 239 18.84 -21.27 -20.93
N VAL A 240 17.70 -21.97 -21.02
CA VAL A 240 17.67 -23.42 -21.26
C VAL A 240 18.22 -23.80 -22.63
N GLN A 241 17.97 -22.97 -23.67
CA GLN A 241 18.39 -23.24 -25.05
C GLN A 241 19.84 -22.78 -25.33
N ASP A 242 20.31 -21.79 -24.61
CA ASP A 242 21.61 -21.15 -24.75
C ASP A 242 22.11 -20.71 -23.36
N PRO A 243 22.76 -21.61 -22.61
CA PRO A 243 23.26 -21.33 -21.27
C PRO A 243 24.37 -20.25 -21.21
N ASP A 244 25.04 -20.00 -22.36
CA ASP A 244 26.14 -19.06 -22.47
C ASP A 244 25.70 -17.65 -22.89
N LEU A 245 24.41 -17.44 -23.09
CA LEU A 245 23.89 -16.11 -23.43
C LEU A 245 24.28 -15.08 -22.37
N LYS A 246 24.38 -13.83 -22.79
CA LYS A 246 24.58 -12.70 -21.89
C LYS A 246 23.33 -11.82 -21.89
N VAL A 247 23.19 -11.06 -20.82
CA VAL A 247 22.20 -9.99 -20.75
C VAL A 247 22.92 -8.65 -20.67
N PHE A 248 22.43 -7.69 -21.45
CA PHE A 248 22.81 -6.29 -21.38
C PHE A 248 21.77 -5.55 -20.53
N ILE A 249 22.26 -4.70 -19.63
CA ILE A 249 21.45 -3.79 -18.78
C ILE A 249 21.99 -2.38 -18.93
N ARG A 250 21.10 -1.42 -19.14
CA ARG A 250 21.41 0.00 -19.04
C ARG A 250 20.33 0.69 -18.21
N THR A 251 20.75 1.37 -17.16
CA THR A 251 19.93 2.24 -16.32
C THR A 251 20.75 3.43 -15.83
N THR A 252 20.10 4.57 -15.70
CA THR A 252 20.72 5.84 -15.27
C THR A 252 20.23 6.30 -13.90
N CYS A 253 19.70 5.36 -13.10
CA CYS A 253 19.22 5.60 -11.75
C CYS A 253 20.27 6.30 -10.89
N LYS A 254 19.82 7.23 -10.05
CA LYS A 254 20.70 8.01 -9.19
C LYS A 254 20.04 8.31 -7.86
N GLU A 255 20.72 8.00 -6.77
CA GLU A 255 20.35 8.47 -5.44
C GLU A 255 20.68 9.97 -5.33
N GLY A 256 19.78 10.75 -4.76
CA GLY A 256 19.92 12.17 -4.49
C GLY A 256 20.11 12.46 -2.99
N PRO A 257 20.19 13.74 -2.61
CA PRO A 257 20.30 14.16 -1.21
C PRO A 257 19.01 13.88 -0.44
N GLU A 258 19.12 13.90 0.89
CA GLU A 258 17.93 14.03 1.73
C GLU A 258 17.29 15.40 1.53
N VAL A 259 15.97 15.43 1.46
CA VAL A 259 15.17 16.63 1.28
C VAL A 259 14.03 16.68 2.28
N LEU A 260 13.56 17.90 2.58
CA LEU A 260 12.41 18.12 3.45
C LEU A 260 11.12 17.83 2.68
N SER A 261 10.27 17.03 3.25
CA SER A 261 8.89 16.76 2.85
C SER A 261 7.97 16.82 4.08
N TYR A 262 6.71 16.42 3.95
CA TYR A 262 5.74 16.60 5.03
C TYR A 262 4.68 15.50 5.05
N ASN A 263 4.29 15.07 6.25
CA ASN A 263 2.94 14.55 6.46
C ASN A 263 1.95 15.72 6.41
N VAL A 264 0.75 15.47 5.90
CA VAL A 264 -0.35 16.45 5.92
C VAL A 264 -1.40 15.96 6.91
N ILE A 265 -1.73 16.80 7.88
CA ILE A 265 -2.59 16.40 9.00
C ILE A 265 -3.74 17.40 9.12
N GLY A 266 -4.97 16.86 9.21
CA GLY A 266 -6.17 17.65 9.49
C GLY A 266 -6.98 17.01 10.61
N GLU A 267 -7.66 17.83 11.43
CA GLU A 267 -8.43 17.30 12.55
C GLU A 267 -9.73 18.04 12.82
N ILE A 268 -10.70 17.29 13.35
CA ILE A 268 -11.88 17.78 14.04
C ILE A 268 -11.68 17.53 15.52
N ARG A 269 -11.65 18.59 16.31
CA ARG A 269 -11.39 18.52 17.75
C ARG A 269 -12.54 17.83 18.49
N GLY A 270 -12.19 16.93 19.40
CA GLY A 270 -13.16 16.22 20.23
C GLY A 270 -13.95 17.17 21.14
N SER A 271 -15.24 16.96 21.22
CA SER A 271 -16.16 17.78 22.04
C SER A 271 -16.06 17.48 23.54
N GLU A 272 -15.62 16.26 23.92
CA GLU A 272 -15.54 15.81 25.31
C GLU A 272 -14.11 15.45 25.71
N PHE A 273 -13.36 14.80 24.80
CA PHE A 273 -12.01 14.29 25.05
C PHE A 273 -11.03 14.78 23.96
N PRO A 274 -10.68 16.08 23.96
CA PRO A 274 -9.87 16.68 22.91
C PRO A 274 -8.44 16.16 22.84
N ASP A 275 -7.91 15.57 23.90
CA ASP A 275 -6.56 15.03 23.99
C ASP A 275 -6.49 13.50 23.72
N GLU A 276 -7.62 12.90 23.36
CA GLU A 276 -7.72 11.50 22.96
C GLU A 276 -8.03 11.42 21.45
N PHE A 277 -7.19 10.68 20.71
CA PHE A 277 -7.20 10.68 19.26
C PHE A 277 -7.70 9.37 18.66
N ILE A 278 -8.55 9.49 17.64
CA ILE A 278 -8.86 8.44 16.68
C ILE A 278 -8.27 8.91 15.37
N ILE A 279 -7.36 8.13 14.77
CA ILE A 279 -6.72 8.49 13.51
C ILE A 279 -7.17 7.59 12.37
N VAL A 280 -7.30 8.18 11.21
CA VAL A 280 -7.45 7.52 9.92
C VAL A 280 -6.34 8.02 9.00
N GLY A 281 -5.76 7.15 8.18
CA GLY A 281 -4.64 7.54 7.35
C GLY A 281 -4.44 6.65 6.15
N GLY A 282 -3.57 7.09 5.29
CA GLY A 282 -2.99 6.41 4.15
C GLY A 282 -1.70 7.12 3.76
N HIS A 283 -0.88 6.52 2.89
CA HIS A 283 0.36 7.17 2.49
C HIS A 283 0.19 8.00 1.20
N LEU A 284 0.81 9.16 1.21
CA LEU A 284 0.65 10.14 0.14
C LEU A 284 1.61 9.91 -1.03
N ASP A 285 2.80 9.39 -0.77
CA ASP A 285 3.74 9.04 -1.83
C ASP A 285 3.27 7.82 -2.64
N ALA A 286 3.80 7.66 -3.82
CA ALA A 286 3.52 6.54 -4.71
C ALA A 286 4.68 6.37 -5.69
N TRP A 287 4.89 5.16 -6.21
CA TRP A 287 5.97 4.89 -7.15
C TRP A 287 5.92 5.78 -8.38
N ASP A 288 7.11 6.18 -8.83
CA ASP A 288 7.34 7.19 -9.86
C ASP A 288 6.82 6.81 -11.26
N ILE A 289 6.59 5.54 -11.53
CA ILE A 289 6.04 5.05 -12.80
C ILE A 289 4.52 4.87 -12.77
N SER A 290 3.86 5.12 -11.63
CA SER A 290 2.42 4.93 -11.44
C SER A 290 1.67 6.24 -11.24
N GLU A 291 0.34 6.20 -11.35
CA GLU A 291 -0.55 7.28 -10.92
C GLU A 291 -0.85 7.19 -9.41
N GLY A 292 -0.58 6.04 -8.78
CA GLY A 292 -0.78 5.82 -7.36
C GLY A 292 -2.23 5.97 -6.90
N ALA A 293 -3.19 5.49 -7.71
CA ALA A 293 -4.60 5.58 -7.34
C ALA A 293 -4.99 4.53 -6.30
N HIS A 294 -4.48 3.32 -6.49
CA HIS A 294 -4.78 2.15 -5.66
C HIS A 294 -3.84 2.02 -4.48
N ASP A 295 -2.61 2.49 -4.66
CA ASP A 295 -1.49 2.45 -3.72
C ASP A 295 -0.81 3.85 -3.69
N ASP A 296 -1.10 4.79 -2.78
CA ASP A 296 -2.24 4.72 -1.85
C ASP A 296 -3.05 6.04 -1.86
N GLY A 297 -3.18 6.70 -3.03
CA GLY A 297 -4.02 7.90 -3.15
C GLY A 297 -5.46 7.66 -2.68
N GLY A 298 -5.97 6.45 -2.89
CA GLY A 298 -7.30 6.07 -2.46
C GLY A 298 -7.48 6.06 -0.95
N GLY A 299 -6.53 5.50 -0.21
CA GLY A 299 -6.56 5.52 1.25
C GLY A 299 -6.45 6.92 1.82
N CYS A 300 -5.61 7.77 1.20
CA CYS A 300 -5.55 9.19 1.52
C CYS A 300 -6.93 9.87 1.35
N MET A 301 -7.57 9.69 0.18
CA MET A 301 -8.87 10.33 -0.07
C MET A 301 -10.00 9.76 0.79
N GLN A 302 -9.99 8.47 1.10
CA GLN A 302 -10.92 7.87 2.06
C GLN A 302 -10.75 8.47 3.46
N SER A 303 -9.52 8.71 3.89
CA SER A 303 -9.23 9.31 5.20
C SER A 303 -9.68 10.77 5.29
N ILE A 304 -9.50 11.56 4.24
CA ILE A 304 -10.03 12.92 4.14
C ILE A 304 -11.57 12.90 4.11
N GLU A 305 -12.17 11.96 3.40
CA GLU A 305 -13.61 11.80 3.30
C GLU A 305 -14.26 11.50 4.66
N VAL A 306 -13.59 10.77 5.54
CA VAL A 306 -14.07 10.56 6.91
C VAL A 306 -14.30 11.88 7.63
N LEU A 307 -13.37 12.84 7.54
CA LEU A 307 -13.55 14.17 8.13
C LEU A 307 -14.73 14.90 7.49
N ARG A 308 -14.86 14.85 6.16
CA ARG A 308 -15.97 15.48 5.44
C ARG A 308 -17.33 14.92 5.90
N LEU A 309 -17.44 13.62 6.06
CA LEU A 309 -18.69 12.96 6.49
C LEU A 309 -19.12 13.41 7.89
N PHE A 310 -18.19 13.60 8.83
CA PHE A 310 -18.50 14.15 10.13
C PHE A 310 -18.99 15.60 10.05
N LEU A 311 -18.35 16.42 9.23
CA LEU A 311 -18.76 17.84 9.04
C LEU A 311 -20.14 17.94 8.39
N THR A 312 -20.40 17.18 7.34
CA THR A 312 -21.68 17.24 6.60
C THR A 312 -22.84 16.66 7.39
N SER A 313 -22.62 15.65 8.22
CA SER A 313 -23.63 15.06 9.08
C SER A 313 -23.99 15.95 10.27
N GLY A 314 -23.15 16.91 10.63
CA GLY A 314 -23.30 17.71 11.85
C GLY A 314 -23.00 16.92 13.15
N ILE A 315 -22.53 15.68 13.05
CA ILE A 315 -22.16 14.85 14.19
C ILE A 315 -20.79 15.34 14.70
N LYS A 316 -20.77 15.81 15.96
CA LYS A 316 -19.50 16.18 16.62
C LYS A 316 -18.85 14.96 17.24
N PRO A 317 -17.63 14.59 16.86
CA PRO A 317 -16.94 13.50 17.51
C PRO A 317 -16.64 13.83 18.98
N ARG A 318 -16.76 12.85 19.86
CA ARG A 318 -16.44 13.02 21.29
C ARG A 318 -14.93 13.11 21.49
N HIS A 319 -14.17 12.30 20.77
CA HIS A 319 -12.70 12.29 20.72
C HIS A 319 -12.23 13.03 19.48
N THR A 320 -11.01 13.55 19.50
CA THR A 320 -10.42 14.20 18.31
C THR A 320 -10.26 13.18 17.19
N LEU A 321 -10.87 13.48 16.06
CA LEU A 321 -10.75 12.70 14.83
C LEU A 321 -9.71 13.35 13.92
N ARG A 322 -8.68 12.60 13.53
CA ARG A 322 -7.53 13.10 12.78
C ARG A 322 -7.31 12.28 11.53
N ALA A 323 -7.18 12.95 10.37
CA ALA A 323 -6.71 12.34 9.14
C ALA A 323 -5.23 12.66 8.92
N VAL A 324 -4.43 11.65 8.59
CA VAL A 324 -2.98 11.77 8.37
C VAL A 324 -2.62 11.20 7.02
N MET A 325 -2.07 12.05 6.15
CA MET A 325 -1.49 11.65 4.87
C MET A 325 0.00 11.46 5.11
N PHE A 326 0.42 10.22 5.29
CA PHE A 326 1.80 9.89 5.61
C PHE A 326 2.70 10.04 4.40
N MET A 327 3.97 10.39 4.62
CA MET A 327 4.98 10.52 3.58
C MET A 327 6.08 9.47 3.78
N ASP A 328 6.63 8.94 2.66
CA ASP A 328 7.77 8.02 2.67
C ASP A 328 7.44 6.58 3.11
N GLU A 329 6.20 6.13 2.92
CA GLU A 329 5.82 4.74 3.19
C GLU A 329 6.59 3.78 2.29
N GLU A 330 6.57 4.04 0.97
CA GLU A 330 7.16 3.21 -0.09
C GLU A 330 8.66 2.95 0.09
N VAL A 331 9.33 3.79 0.88
CA VAL A 331 10.80 3.75 1.03
C VAL A 331 11.24 3.34 2.42
N ALA A 332 10.90 4.13 3.45
CA ALA A 332 11.44 3.96 4.79
C ALA A 332 10.47 4.23 5.93
N GLN A 333 9.20 4.53 5.63
CA GLN A 333 8.12 4.75 6.61
C GLN A 333 8.44 5.88 7.60
N ARG A 334 9.19 6.89 7.16
CA ARG A 334 9.65 7.98 8.03
C ARG A 334 8.51 8.89 8.48
N GLY A 335 7.45 9.00 7.67
CA GLY A 335 6.25 9.75 8.01
C GLY A 335 5.55 9.18 9.23
N GLY A 336 5.24 7.89 9.22
CA GLY A 336 4.64 7.19 10.36
C GLY A 336 5.51 7.24 11.60
N GLN A 337 6.82 7.05 11.46
CA GLN A 337 7.78 7.18 12.56
C GLN A 337 7.85 8.60 13.15
N ALA A 338 7.81 9.63 12.30
CA ALA A 338 7.81 11.03 12.74
C ALA A 338 6.53 11.35 13.49
N TYR A 339 5.39 10.95 12.96
CA TYR A 339 4.09 11.11 13.60
C TYR A 339 4.05 10.47 15.00
N ALA A 340 4.46 9.22 15.10
CA ALA A 340 4.45 8.49 16.37
C ALA A 340 5.37 9.13 17.43
N ARG A 341 6.58 9.58 17.05
CA ARG A 341 7.50 10.26 17.96
C ARG A 341 6.94 11.58 18.48
N GLU A 342 6.40 12.41 17.57
CA GLU A 342 5.91 13.73 17.93
C GLU A 342 4.69 13.66 18.85
N THR A 343 3.73 12.79 18.53
CA THR A 343 2.53 12.62 19.36
C THR A 343 2.84 12.06 20.74
N ALA A 344 3.84 11.19 20.87
CA ALA A 344 4.32 10.71 22.16
C ALA A 344 4.91 11.85 23.03
N VAL A 345 5.62 12.80 22.42
CA VAL A 345 6.15 13.98 23.11
C VAL A 345 5.03 14.94 23.52
N GLN A 346 4.00 15.10 22.69
CA GLN A 346 2.86 15.97 22.97
C GLN A 346 1.92 15.42 24.05
N GLY A 347 2.03 14.14 24.41
CA GLY A 347 1.29 13.51 25.50
C GLY A 347 -0.17 13.16 25.19
N GLY A 348 -0.59 13.24 23.93
CA GLY A 348 -1.92 12.82 23.51
C GLY A 348 -2.08 11.30 23.52
N LYS A 349 -3.30 10.80 23.72
CA LYS A 349 -3.60 9.37 23.81
C LYS A 349 -4.29 8.87 22.54
N HIS A 350 -3.69 7.93 21.83
CA HIS A 350 -4.32 7.27 20.69
C HIS A 350 -5.21 6.12 21.18
N LEU A 351 -6.51 6.21 20.85
CA LEU A 351 -7.50 5.18 21.18
C LEU A 351 -7.62 4.14 20.07
N ALA A 352 -7.53 4.60 18.84
CA ALA A 352 -7.60 3.75 17.65
C ALA A 352 -6.84 4.39 16.49
N ALA A 353 -6.29 3.54 15.63
CA ALA A 353 -5.66 3.93 14.38
C ALA A 353 -6.14 3.00 13.27
N LEU A 354 -6.53 3.58 12.14
CA LEU A 354 -6.92 2.85 10.93
C LEU A 354 -6.10 3.37 9.76
N GLU A 355 -5.48 2.45 9.04
CA GLU A 355 -4.78 2.73 7.79
C GLU A 355 -5.50 2.02 6.66
N SER A 356 -5.74 2.73 5.57
CA SER A 356 -6.29 2.19 4.34
C SER A 356 -5.20 2.16 3.29
N ASP A 357 -4.59 0.99 3.08
CA ASP A 357 -3.47 0.75 2.16
C ASP A 357 -3.59 -0.66 1.53
N ARG A 358 -4.80 -1.02 1.10
CA ARG A 358 -5.05 -2.29 0.41
C ARG A 358 -5.95 -2.15 -0.80
N GLY A 359 -5.97 -0.93 -1.34
CA GLY A 359 -6.65 -0.60 -2.55
C GLY A 359 -8.05 -0.02 -2.37
N VAL A 360 -8.62 0.41 -3.50
CA VAL A 360 -9.85 1.20 -3.56
C VAL A 360 -11.01 0.48 -4.23
N PHE A 361 -10.93 -0.83 -4.36
CA PHE A 361 -12.07 -1.64 -4.79
C PHE A 361 -13.04 -1.88 -3.62
N ARG A 362 -14.09 -2.66 -3.87
CA ARG A 362 -15.07 -2.99 -2.84
C ARG A 362 -14.38 -3.57 -1.60
N PRO A 363 -14.49 -2.92 -0.42
CA PRO A 363 -13.94 -3.46 0.81
C PRO A 363 -14.67 -4.76 1.18
N ARG A 364 -13.92 -5.75 1.66
CA ARG A 364 -14.47 -7.05 2.08
C ARG A 364 -14.36 -7.26 3.58
N ALA A 365 -13.35 -6.68 4.20
CA ALA A 365 -13.12 -6.80 5.62
C ALA A 365 -12.32 -5.62 6.17
N LEU A 366 -12.48 -5.35 7.44
CA LEU A 366 -11.57 -4.53 8.24
C LEU A 366 -10.77 -5.47 9.16
N GLY A 367 -9.45 -5.40 9.08
CA GLY A 367 -8.56 -6.11 10.00
C GLY A 367 -8.47 -5.36 11.32
N VAL A 368 -8.71 -6.05 12.42
CA VAL A 368 -8.68 -5.46 13.77
C VAL A 368 -7.66 -6.18 14.63
N ALA A 369 -6.82 -5.41 15.31
CA ALA A 369 -5.92 -5.89 16.35
C ALA A 369 -6.07 -5.01 17.59
N GLY A 370 -6.13 -5.62 18.77
CA GLY A 370 -6.31 -4.92 20.02
C GLY A 370 -6.28 -5.87 21.21
N THR A 371 -6.53 -5.34 22.40
CA THR A 371 -6.72 -6.14 23.62
C THR A 371 -7.97 -7.01 23.50
N PRO A 372 -8.12 -8.09 24.31
CA PRO A 372 -9.31 -8.91 24.32
C PRO A 372 -10.62 -8.13 24.51
N ASP A 373 -10.62 -7.07 25.32
CA ASP A 373 -11.80 -6.23 25.53
C ASP A 373 -12.13 -5.38 24.30
N GLN A 374 -11.12 -4.80 23.64
CA GLN A 374 -11.31 -4.07 22.37
C GLN A 374 -11.81 -5.01 21.27
N MET A 375 -11.27 -6.22 21.17
CA MET A 375 -11.75 -7.23 20.21
C MET A 375 -13.21 -7.60 20.47
N LYS A 376 -13.62 -7.72 21.75
CA LYS A 376 -15.03 -7.98 22.11
C LYS A 376 -15.96 -6.83 21.72
N MET A 377 -15.50 -5.57 21.84
CA MET A 377 -16.26 -4.41 21.35
C MET A 377 -16.48 -4.46 19.85
N THR A 378 -15.44 -4.79 19.08
CA THR A 378 -15.54 -4.88 17.62
C THR A 378 -16.45 -6.02 17.16
N GLU A 379 -16.53 -7.13 17.89
CA GLU A 379 -17.50 -8.20 17.61
C GLU A 379 -18.95 -7.70 17.63
N ALA A 380 -19.28 -6.79 18.54
CA ALA A 380 -20.62 -6.18 18.62
C ALA A 380 -20.98 -5.34 17.38
N TRP A 381 -19.99 -4.88 16.62
CA TRP A 381 -20.20 -4.09 15.40
C TRP A 381 -20.40 -4.93 14.15
N LYS A 382 -20.03 -6.21 14.15
CA LYS A 382 -20.19 -7.10 12.98
C LYS A 382 -21.58 -7.06 12.34
N PRO A 383 -22.69 -7.10 13.10
CA PRO A 383 -24.03 -7.01 12.52
C PRO A 383 -24.30 -5.70 11.76
N LEU A 384 -23.65 -4.60 12.17
CA LEU A 384 -23.82 -3.28 11.56
C LEU A 384 -23.14 -3.18 10.19
N PHE A 385 -22.02 -3.89 9.99
CA PHE A 385 -21.26 -3.90 8.73
C PHE A 385 -21.72 -4.98 7.74
N LYS A 386 -22.36 -6.04 8.23
CA LYS A 386 -22.86 -7.15 7.42
C LYS A 386 -23.75 -6.73 6.24
N PRO A 387 -24.70 -5.76 6.37
CA PRO A 387 -25.51 -5.29 5.24
C PRO A 387 -24.70 -4.73 4.08
N TYR A 388 -23.47 -4.24 4.35
CA TYR A 388 -22.56 -3.67 3.37
C TYR A 388 -21.57 -4.70 2.82
N GLY A 389 -21.63 -5.96 3.28
CA GLY A 389 -20.73 -7.04 2.86
C GLY A 389 -19.31 -6.88 3.38
N ILE A 390 -19.14 -6.23 4.53
CA ILE A 390 -17.87 -6.00 5.20
C ILE A 390 -17.80 -6.86 6.46
N ASP A 391 -16.76 -7.67 6.57
CA ASP A 391 -16.47 -8.45 7.77
C ASP A 391 -15.46 -7.71 8.67
N LEU A 392 -15.48 -8.01 9.98
CA LEU A 392 -14.43 -7.66 10.91
C LEU A 392 -13.61 -8.91 11.20
N VAL A 393 -12.32 -8.89 10.87
CA VAL A 393 -11.43 -10.05 10.98
C VAL A 393 -10.29 -9.77 11.94
N ASN A 394 -9.79 -10.81 12.59
CA ASN A 394 -8.61 -10.69 13.44
C ASN A 394 -7.36 -10.41 12.61
N GLY A 395 -6.50 -9.55 13.12
CA GLY A 395 -5.28 -9.13 12.46
C GLY A 395 -5.48 -7.80 11.76
N GLY A 396 -4.96 -6.75 12.33
CA GLY A 396 -4.94 -5.40 11.81
C GLY A 396 -3.54 -4.84 11.89
N GLY A 397 -3.36 -3.71 11.27
CA GLY A 397 -2.11 -2.97 11.24
C GLY A 397 -1.94 -2.31 9.89
N GLY A 398 -0.96 -1.44 9.83
CA GLY A 398 -0.51 -0.78 8.62
C GLY A 398 0.91 -0.32 8.83
N SER A 399 1.58 0.01 7.75
CA SER A 399 3.00 0.38 7.76
C SER A 399 3.23 1.66 8.52
N ASP A 400 2.37 2.66 8.34
CA ASP A 400 2.52 4.00 8.92
C ASP A 400 1.94 4.13 10.32
N ILE A 401 0.89 3.36 10.66
CA ILE A 401 0.34 3.32 12.02
C ILE A 401 1.08 2.32 12.92
N GLY A 402 1.87 1.41 12.34
CA GLY A 402 2.66 0.42 13.06
C GLY A 402 3.56 1.02 14.15
N PRO A 403 4.29 2.11 13.88
CA PRO A 403 5.15 2.77 14.87
C PRO A 403 4.42 3.24 16.14
N LEU A 404 3.11 3.50 16.07
CA LEU A 404 2.31 3.89 17.26
C LEU A 404 2.32 2.82 18.35
N LYS A 405 2.41 1.53 18.00
CA LYS A 405 2.47 0.41 18.95
C LYS A 405 3.66 0.51 19.91
N GLY A 406 4.71 1.22 19.54
CA GLY A 406 5.87 1.45 20.41
C GLY A 406 5.60 2.47 21.52
N TYR A 407 4.56 3.28 21.41
CA TYR A 407 4.22 4.37 22.32
C TYR A 407 2.85 4.19 22.98
N TYR A 408 1.94 3.48 22.33
CA TYR A 408 0.55 3.28 22.76
C TYR A 408 0.22 1.79 22.68
N PRO A 409 0.15 1.09 23.82
CA PRO A 409 -0.10 -0.35 23.88
C PRO A 409 -1.51 -0.76 23.42
#